data_65c7d9c80f07cf399f0b410e40d5114b
#
_entry.id   65c7d9c80f07cf399f0b410e40d5114b
#
_cell.length_a   1.000
_cell.length_b   1.000
_cell.length_c   1.000
_cell.angle_alpha   90.00
_cell.angle_beta   90.00
_cell.angle_gamma   90.00
#
_symmetry.space_group_name_H-M   'P 1'
#
loop_
_entity.id
_entity.type
_entity.pdbx_description
1 polymer ?
#
loop_
_entity_poly.entity_id
_entity_poly.type
_entity_poly.pdbx_seq_one_letter_code
_entity_poly.pdbx_strand_id
1 'polypeptide(L)'
;MEKLKFIETAQAKAPEIAEVKRSGTDYVLWGENNMFPYELFNLYTKSSIMTSIVSTIKDYCLGDEVTNNTGFDTVNRKGMDFDELLTKCFTDYAIFGGFAIQVIRTKSLEKVAELNWMDMRKVRTNKDEDTIYYCEWDGRKRKQPVKLPRYISGAKQPNSVFYYKGLDTRGVYPIPSYIGGLTSIQTSSEISNYNLKNVLNNFTPSAIINFNNGQNLGEDEIDELENKVYEKFSGTSNAGKIVLSFNDDTEHATTIERLADDGLENKYLNLENSVMRDIYCAFRCNPILTGVNKENTGFSAQEYSEAQKLFNRTVIQPMQKVLINSFEKLFGNGCLEITPFNINFDIAAPTAENNDIKTIE
;
A
#
# COMPACT_ATOMS: atom_id res chain seq x y z
N MET A 1 -15.62 -20.80 -42.11
CA MET A 1 -14.63 -19.79 -41.61
C MET A 1 -15.03 -19.44 -40.19
N GLU A 2 -14.40 -20.07 -39.24
CA GLU A 2 -14.58 -19.72 -37.83
C GLU A 2 -13.94 -18.37 -37.56
N LYS A 3 -14.72 -17.43 -37.05
CA LYS A 3 -14.22 -16.11 -36.64
C LYS A 3 -13.65 -16.25 -35.23
N LEU A 4 -12.33 -16.23 -35.08
CA LEU A 4 -11.66 -16.03 -33.80
C LEU A 4 -12.16 -14.71 -33.19
N LYS A 5 -12.88 -14.78 -32.09
CA LYS A 5 -13.22 -13.61 -31.27
C LYS A 5 -12.20 -13.47 -30.14
N PHE A 6 -11.40 -12.41 -30.20
CA PHE A 6 -10.59 -12.02 -29.07
C PHE A 6 -11.51 -11.37 -28.03
N ILE A 7 -11.50 -11.88 -26.81
CA ILE A 7 -12.17 -11.26 -25.67
C ILE A 7 -11.09 -10.40 -24.99
N GLU A 8 -11.20 -9.08 -25.16
CA GLU A 8 -10.41 -8.16 -24.35
C GLU A 8 -10.93 -8.22 -22.91
N THR A 9 -10.12 -8.76 -22.01
CA THR A 9 -10.38 -8.63 -20.59
C THR A 9 -10.03 -7.21 -20.15
N ALA A 10 -10.90 -6.60 -19.34
CA ALA A 10 -10.64 -5.27 -18.80
C ALA A 10 -9.28 -5.27 -18.07
N GLN A 11 -8.35 -4.46 -18.57
CA GLN A 11 -7.04 -4.28 -17.94
C GLN A 11 -7.22 -3.49 -16.66
N ALA A 12 -6.66 -4.02 -15.56
CA ALA A 12 -6.55 -3.26 -14.33
C ALA A 12 -5.59 -2.08 -14.57
N LYS A 13 -6.12 -0.85 -14.51
CA LYS A 13 -5.33 0.37 -14.71
C LYS A 13 -4.78 0.84 -13.38
N ALA A 14 -3.50 1.24 -13.34
CA ALA A 14 -2.92 1.84 -12.15
C ALA A 14 -3.64 3.16 -11.81
N PRO A 15 -3.79 3.50 -10.52
CA PRO A 15 -4.42 4.74 -10.09
C PRO A 15 -3.75 5.96 -10.73
N GLU A 16 -4.53 6.86 -11.32
CA GLU A 16 -4.03 8.09 -11.91
C GLU A 16 -4.35 9.31 -11.06
N ILE A 17 -3.35 10.18 -10.90
CA ILE A 17 -3.58 11.47 -10.27
C ILE A 17 -4.31 12.36 -11.28
N ALA A 18 -5.52 12.74 -10.92
CA ALA A 18 -6.27 13.76 -11.63
C ALA A 18 -6.95 14.66 -10.61
N GLU A 19 -6.96 15.95 -10.86
CA GLU A 19 -7.72 16.91 -10.11
C GLU A 19 -8.83 17.47 -11.02
N VAL A 20 -10.05 17.02 -10.77
CA VAL A 20 -11.19 17.36 -11.62
C VAL A 20 -12.15 18.28 -10.87
N LYS A 21 -12.42 19.45 -11.41
CA LYS A 21 -13.48 20.32 -10.93
C LYS A 21 -14.79 19.91 -11.62
N ARG A 22 -15.70 19.34 -10.86
CA ARG A 22 -17.04 19.00 -11.36
C ARG A 22 -17.98 20.17 -11.17
N SER A 23 -18.78 20.51 -12.19
CA SER A 23 -19.84 21.51 -12.08
C SER A 23 -20.82 21.15 -10.97
N GLY A 24 -21.15 22.12 -10.10
CA GLY A 24 -22.07 21.90 -8.98
C GLY A 24 -21.45 21.32 -7.71
N THR A 25 -20.11 21.20 -7.63
CA THR A 25 -19.39 20.85 -6.40
C THR A 25 -18.49 22.00 -5.96
N ASP A 26 -18.47 22.29 -4.66
CA ASP A 26 -17.60 23.31 -4.07
C ASP A 26 -16.15 22.82 -3.89
N TYR A 27 -15.91 21.51 -3.98
CA TYR A 27 -14.61 20.86 -3.78
C TYR A 27 -14.06 20.30 -5.10
N VAL A 28 -12.74 20.11 -5.14
CA VAL A 28 -12.02 19.46 -6.23
C VAL A 28 -12.06 17.95 -6.01
N LEU A 29 -12.26 17.17 -7.07
CA LEU A 29 -12.21 15.71 -6.99
C LEU A 29 -10.76 15.26 -6.93
N TRP A 30 -10.48 14.27 -6.10
CA TRP A 30 -9.16 13.64 -6.01
C TRP A 30 -9.15 12.31 -6.77
N GLY A 31 -8.60 12.34 -7.98
CA GLY A 31 -8.77 11.32 -9.01
C GLY A 31 -10.01 11.57 -9.88
N GLU A 32 -10.09 10.93 -11.02
CA GLU A 32 -11.17 11.09 -12.00
C GLU A 32 -12.56 10.80 -11.38
N ASN A 33 -12.62 9.74 -10.58
CA ASN A 33 -13.82 9.26 -9.89
C ASN A 33 -13.92 9.70 -8.41
N ASN A 34 -13.01 10.57 -7.95
CA ASN A 34 -12.86 10.97 -6.54
C ASN A 34 -12.40 9.84 -5.58
N MET A 35 -11.88 8.74 -6.13
CA MET A 35 -11.52 7.54 -5.35
C MET A 35 -10.01 7.32 -5.21
N PHE A 36 -9.16 8.17 -5.79
CA PHE A 36 -7.71 8.01 -5.78
C PHE A 36 -7.12 7.68 -4.39
N PRO A 37 -7.47 8.38 -3.28
CA PRO A 37 -6.90 8.01 -1.97
C PRO A 37 -7.43 6.67 -1.43
N TYR A 38 -8.62 6.23 -1.82
CA TYR A 38 -9.11 4.88 -1.49
C TYR A 38 -8.34 3.82 -2.28
N GLU A 39 -8.00 4.11 -3.54
CA GLU A 39 -7.19 3.24 -4.39
C GLU A 39 -5.77 3.11 -3.84
N LEU A 40 -5.13 4.21 -3.40
CA LEU A 40 -3.83 4.17 -2.73
C LEU A 40 -3.85 3.31 -1.45
N PHE A 41 -4.87 3.50 -0.62
CA PHE A 41 -5.02 2.70 0.60
C PHE A 41 -5.27 1.21 0.30
N ASN A 42 -6.01 0.92 -0.77
CA ASN A 42 -6.24 -0.46 -1.23
C ASN A 42 -4.93 -1.10 -1.71
N LEU A 43 -4.09 -0.37 -2.43
CA LEU A 43 -2.75 -0.82 -2.81
C LEU A 43 -1.87 -1.10 -1.59
N TYR A 44 -1.87 -0.17 -0.62
CA TYR A 44 -1.16 -0.35 0.65
C TYR A 44 -1.57 -1.65 1.36
N THR A 45 -2.87 -1.94 1.45
CA THR A 45 -3.38 -3.12 2.15
C THR A 45 -3.22 -4.43 1.37
N LYS A 46 -3.00 -4.37 0.06
CA LYS A 46 -2.86 -5.57 -0.80
C LYS A 46 -1.42 -5.92 -1.15
N SER A 47 -0.52 -4.94 -1.20
CA SER A 47 0.89 -5.19 -1.50
C SER A 47 1.68 -5.42 -0.22
N SER A 48 2.14 -6.64 -0.01
CA SER A 48 3.00 -7.00 1.14
C SER A 48 4.26 -6.14 1.21
N ILE A 49 4.86 -5.86 0.05
CA ILE A 49 6.09 -5.04 -0.05
C ILE A 49 5.78 -3.61 0.41
N MET A 50 4.72 -2.99 -0.13
CA MET A 50 4.34 -1.62 0.25
C MET A 50 3.97 -1.53 1.73
N THR A 51 3.22 -2.50 2.26
CA THR A 51 2.87 -2.55 3.69
C THR A 51 4.10 -2.63 4.56
N SER A 52 5.07 -3.48 4.21
CA SER A 52 6.34 -3.62 4.94
C SER A 52 7.14 -2.33 4.93
N ILE A 53 7.30 -1.69 3.76
CA ILE A 53 8.06 -0.43 3.65
C ILE A 53 7.38 0.70 4.44
N VAL A 54 6.05 0.86 4.33
CA VAL A 54 5.31 1.90 5.07
C VAL A 54 5.39 1.67 6.57
N SER A 55 5.33 0.41 7.04
CA SER A 55 5.55 0.07 8.45
C SER A 55 6.96 0.43 8.91
N THR A 56 7.98 0.10 8.12
CA THR A 56 9.37 0.49 8.40
C THR A 56 9.52 2.02 8.47
N ILE A 57 8.97 2.76 7.51
CA ILE A 57 8.98 4.23 7.54
C ILE A 57 8.35 4.76 8.83
N LYS A 58 7.18 4.26 9.20
CA LYS A 58 6.46 4.66 10.41
C LYS A 58 7.30 4.42 11.68
N ASP A 59 7.86 3.21 11.83
CA ASP A 59 8.65 2.84 13.00
C ASP A 59 9.93 3.68 13.10
N TYR A 60 10.62 3.92 11.99
CA TYR A 60 11.78 4.78 11.94
C TYR A 60 11.45 6.27 12.20
N CYS A 61 10.27 6.71 11.73
CA CYS A 61 9.83 8.09 11.97
C CYS A 61 9.45 8.36 13.43
N LEU A 62 8.91 7.38 14.14
CA LEU A 62 8.67 7.47 15.58
C LEU A 62 9.99 7.47 16.37
N GLY A 63 11.04 6.82 15.82
CA GLY A 63 12.34 6.76 16.46
C GLY A 63 12.36 5.86 17.70
N ASP A 64 13.39 6.01 18.53
CA ASP A 64 13.52 5.27 19.78
C ASP A 64 12.68 5.92 20.89
N GLU A 65 12.53 7.25 20.84
CA GLU A 65 11.80 8.03 21.84
C GLU A 65 11.19 9.28 21.23
N VAL A 66 9.97 9.61 21.63
CA VAL A 66 9.27 10.85 21.31
C VAL A 66 9.15 11.69 22.56
N THR A 67 9.84 12.82 22.61
CA THR A 67 9.71 13.79 23.71
C THR A 67 8.61 14.79 23.35
N ASN A 68 7.51 14.73 24.09
CA ASN A 68 6.32 15.54 23.88
C ASN A 68 6.24 16.68 24.92
N ASN A 69 6.53 17.90 24.49
CA ASN A 69 6.44 19.12 25.30
C ASN A 69 5.17 19.95 25.03
N THR A 70 4.15 19.37 24.35
CA THR A 70 2.91 20.09 24.04
C THR A 70 1.97 20.23 25.23
N GLY A 71 2.17 19.44 26.29
CA GLY A 71 1.29 19.32 27.44
C GLY A 71 0.05 18.46 27.22
N PHE A 72 0.04 17.66 26.13
CA PHE A 72 -1.01 16.70 25.84
C PHE A 72 -0.46 15.28 25.97
N ASP A 73 -0.84 14.56 27.02
CA ASP A 73 -0.69 13.10 27.05
C ASP A 73 -1.78 12.44 26.20
N THR A 74 -3.01 12.93 26.35
CA THR A 74 -4.18 12.51 25.56
C THR A 74 -4.66 13.69 24.70
N VAL A 75 -4.73 13.50 23.38
CA VAL A 75 -5.00 14.56 22.42
C VAL A 75 -6.49 14.85 22.19
N ASN A 76 -7.39 13.96 22.63
CA ASN A 76 -8.83 14.16 22.48
C ASN A 76 -9.64 13.37 23.51
N ARG A 77 -10.96 13.64 23.56
CA ARG A 77 -11.91 12.97 24.47
C ARG A 77 -12.13 11.49 24.22
N LYS A 78 -11.64 10.96 23.10
CA LYS A 78 -11.72 9.53 22.76
C LYS A 78 -10.60 8.72 23.38
N GLY A 79 -9.65 9.37 24.06
CA GLY A 79 -8.53 8.73 24.71
C GLY A 79 -7.35 8.45 23.78
N MET A 80 -7.31 9.05 22.59
CA MET A 80 -6.14 8.95 21.71
C MET A 80 -4.94 9.61 22.37
N ASP A 81 -3.82 8.92 22.48
CA ASP A 81 -2.58 9.49 22.94
C ASP A 81 -1.83 10.25 21.82
N PHE A 82 -0.77 10.96 22.22
CA PHE A 82 -0.01 11.77 21.27
C PHE A 82 0.79 10.91 20.28
N ASP A 83 1.33 9.79 20.74
CA ASP A 83 2.13 8.88 19.91
C ASP A 83 1.22 8.16 18.88
N GLU A 84 -0.01 7.83 19.26
CA GLU A 84 -1.01 7.29 18.33
C GLU A 84 -1.34 8.33 17.23
N LEU A 85 -1.47 9.61 17.59
CA LEU A 85 -1.71 10.67 16.63
C LEU A 85 -0.52 10.82 15.66
N LEU A 86 0.71 10.80 16.16
CA LEU A 86 1.92 10.86 15.33
C LEU A 86 2.01 9.66 14.40
N THR A 87 1.76 8.46 14.92
CA THR A 87 1.74 7.21 14.16
C THR A 87 0.80 7.31 12.96
N LYS A 88 -0.43 7.81 13.17
CA LYS A 88 -1.40 8.01 12.10
C LYS A 88 -0.94 9.06 11.09
N CYS A 89 -0.36 10.17 11.56
CA CYS A 89 0.13 11.23 10.68
C CYS A 89 1.31 10.76 9.82
N PHE A 90 2.26 10.00 10.39
CA PHE A 90 3.38 9.44 9.62
C PHE A 90 2.89 8.40 8.61
N THR A 91 1.94 7.55 8.98
CA THR A 91 1.33 6.56 8.08
C THR A 91 0.62 7.26 6.91
N ASP A 92 -0.20 8.27 7.18
CA ASP A 92 -0.88 9.04 6.14
C ASP A 92 0.12 9.77 5.23
N TYR A 93 1.18 10.35 5.83
CA TYR A 93 2.22 11.01 5.04
C TYR A 93 2.97 10.02 4.14
N ALA A 94 3.28 8.83 4.63
CA ALA A 94 3.93 7.79 3.84
C ALA A 94 3.03 7.29 2.68
N ILE A 95 1.72 7.13 2.91
CA ILE A 95 0.77 6.60 1.92
C ILE A 95 0.31 7.67 0.94
N PHE A 96 -0.07 8.86 1.44
CA PHE A 96 -0.75 9.88 0.63
C PHE A 96 0.14 11.07 0.27
N GLY A 97 1.32 11.22 0.90
CA GLY A 97 2.17 12.40 0.77
C GLY A 97 1.69 13.61 1.56
N GLY A 98 0.74 13.43 2.47
CA GLY A 98 0.17 14.47 3.32
C GLY A 98 -0.66 13.90 4.45
N PHE A 99 -1.10 14.75 5.37
CA PHE A 99 -1.93 14.38 6.50
C PHE A 99 -2.84 15.53 6.92
N ALA A 100 -3.89 15.22 7.69
CA ALA A 100 -4.85 16.19 8.17
C ALA A 100 -5.18 15.97 9.66
N ILE A 101 -5.20 17.07 10.41
CA ILE A 101 -5.52 17.08 11.84
C ILE A 101 -6.58 18.15 12.09
N GLN A 102 -7.70 17.77 12.67
CA GLN A 102 -8.68 18.74 13.16
C GLN A 102 -8.16 19.35 14.46
N VAL A 103 -8.13 20.66 14.52
CA VAL A 103 -7.68 21.46 15.64
C VAL A 103 -8.87 22.16 16.27
N ILE A 104 -9.20 21.80 17.50
CA ILE A 104 -10.27 22.45 18.28
C ILE A 104 -9.63 23.30 19.36
N ARG A 105 -10.03 24.57 19.43
CA ARG A 105 -9.52 25.50 20.44
C ARG A 105 -10.45 25.60 21.65
N THR A 106 -9.89 26.07 22.75
CA THR A 106 -10.64 26.42 23.97
C THR A 106 -11.67 27.50 23.68
N LYS A 107 -12.61 27.73 24.60
CA LYS A 107 -13.61 28.82 24.47
C LYS A 107 -12.97 30.21 24.38
N SER A 108 -11.81 30.41 24.99
CA SER A 108 -11.03 31.67 24.88
C SER A 108 -10.30 31.81 23.54
N LEU A 109 -10.26 30.75 22.72
CA LEU A 109 -9.52 30.67 21.46
C LEU A 109 -7.99 30.83 21.57
N GLU A 110 -7.45 30.86 22.77
CA GLU A 110 -6.02 31.08 23.01
C GLU A 110 -5.21 29.78 22.89
N LYS A 111 -5.76 28.66 23.34
CA LYS A 111 -5.05 27.37 23.39
C LYS A 111 -5.76 26.32 22.57
N VAL A 112 -4.99 25.35 22.08
CA VAL A 112 -5.55 24.10 21.53
C VAL A 112 -6.20 23.34 22.68
N ALA A 113 -7.41 22.81 22.46
CA ALA A 113 -8.14 21.98 23.41
C ALA A 113 -8.14 20.51 23.02
N GLU A 114 -8.24 20.23 21.72
CA GLU A 114 -8.26 18.87 21.21
C GLU A 114 -7.62 18.82 19.82
N LEU A 115 -6.98 17.66 19.53
CA LEU A 115 -6.53 17.28 18.20
C LEU A 115 -7.22 15.97 17.79
N ASN A 116 -7.79 15.95 16.62
CA ASN A 116 -8.38 14.73 16.05
C ASN A 116 -7.72 14.41 14.72
N TRP A 117 -7.18 13.21 14.59
CA TRP A 117 -6.73 12.72 13.30
C TRP A 117 -7.91 12.63 12.32
N MET A 118 -7.67 13.05 11.08
CA MET A 118 -8.63 13.01 10.00
C MET A 118 -8.12 12.06 8.90
N ASP A 119 -8.89 11.02 8.63
CA ASP A 119 -8.59 10.04 7.59
C ASP A 119 -8.47 10.74 6.21
N MET A 120 -7.27 10.71 5.64
CA MET A 120 -6.98 11.37 4.35
C MET A 120 -7.86 10.89 3.19
N ARG A 121 -8.38 9.67 3.26
CA ARG A 121 -9.33 9.15 2.25
C ARG A 121 -10.61 9.98 2.20
N LYS A 122 -11.00 10.57 3.32
CA LYS A 122 -12.25 11.33 3.51
C LYS A 122 -12.08 12.83 3.35
N VAL A 123 -10.85 13.32 3.23
CA VAL A 123 -10.51 14.74 3.13
C VAL A 123 -10.57 15.18 1.67
N ARG A 124 -11.27 16.30 1.42
CA ARG A 124 -11.23 17.02 0.15
C ARG A 124 -11.07 18.52 0.44
N THR A 125 -10.64 19.27 -0.55
CA THR A 125 -10.50 20.73 -0.44
C THR A 125 -11.03 21.44 -1.68
N ASN A 126 -11.33 22.72 -1.55
CA ASN A 126 -11.67 23.57 -2.69
C ASN A 126 -10.40 24.01 -3.43
N LYS A 127 -10.60 24.73 -4.55
CA LYS A 127 -9.49 25.23 -5.38
C LYS A 127 -8.60 26.24 -4.64
N ASP A 128 -9.19 27.02 -3.74
CA ASP A 128 -8.50 28.07 -2.99
C ASP A 128 -7.82 27.52 -1.72
N GLU A 129 -8.01 26.23 -1.44
CA GLU A 129 -7.45 25.50 -0.30
C GLU A 129 -7.78 26.12 1.07
N ASP A 130 -8.84 26.86 1.18
CA ASP A 130 -9.28 27.53 2.42
C ASP A 130 -10.33 26.75 3.20
N THR A 131 -11.01 25.81 2.54
CA THR A 131 -12.09 25.00 3.10
C THR A 131 -11.84 23.53 2.90
N ILE A 132 -11.94 22.77 3.98
CA ILE A 132 -11.80 21.30 4.01
C ILE A 132 -13.20 20.67 4.10
N TYR A 133 -13.43 19.70 3.25
CA TYR A 133 -14.65 18.89 3.16
C TYR A 133 -14.37 17.50 3.66
N TYR A 134 -15.09 17.04 4.66
CA TYR A 134 -14.89 15.73 5.27
C TYR A 134 -16.13 14.88 5.17
N CYS A 135 -16.05 13.75 4.46
CA CYS A 135 -17.16 12.83 4.22
C CYS A 135 -16.64 11.44 3.79
N GLU A 136 -17.51 10.43 3.89
CA GLU A 136 -17.31 9.16 3.16
C GLU A 136 -17.67 9.39 1.70
N TRP A 137 -16.72 9.07 0.79
CA TRP A 137 -16.86 9.27 -0.65
C TRP A 137 -17.17 7.98 -1.43
N ASP A 138 -17.26 6.83 -0.73
CA ASP A 138 -17.41 5.48 -1.30
C ASP A 138 -18.76 5.21 -2.00
N GLY A 139 -19.60 6.21 -2.13
CA GLY A 139 -20.87 6.16 -2.87
C GLY A 139 -22.02 5.42 -2.15
N ARG A 140 -21.76 4.77 -1.00
CA ARG A 140 -22.78 3.97 -0.31
C ARG A 140 -23.90 4.77 0.31
N LYS A 141 -23.66 6.03 0.66
CA LYS A 141 -24.70 7.00 1.12
C LYS A 141 -24.24 8.40 0.76
N ARG A 142 -25.07 9.17 0.04
CA ARG A 142 -24.86 10.60 -0.17
C ARG A 142 -25.01 11.32 1.18
N LYS A 143 -23.93 11.46 1.91
CA LYS A 143 -23.85 12.35 3.07
C LYS A 143 -23.34 13.70 2.59
N GLN A 144 -23.93 14.77 3.08
CA GLN A 144 -23.35 16.10 2.85
C GLN A 144 -22.02 16.19 3.60
N PRO A 145 -20.95 16.66 2.95
CA PRO A 145 -19.65 16.80 3.61
C PRO A 145 -19.72 17.87 4.71
N VAL A 146 -19.06 17.57 5.82
CA VAL A 146 -18.81 18.58 6.86
C VAL A 146 -17.78 19.56 6.31
N LYS A 147 -18.10 20.87 6.35
CA LYS A 147 -17.22 21.95 5.92
C LYS A 147 -16.50 22.52 7.13
N LEU A 148 -15.17 22.56 7.06
CA LEU A 148 -14.31 23.12 8.10
C LEU A 148 -13.31 24.08 7.47
N PRO A 149 -13.01 25.23 8.10
CA PRO A 149 -11.98 26.13 7.59
C PRO A 149 -10.60 25.47 7.72
N ARG A 150 -9.71 25.76 6.78
CA ARG A 150 -8.30 25.40 6.90
C ARG A 150 -7.65 26.17 8.04
N TYR A 151 -6.79 25.53 8.81
CA TYR A 151 -6.02 26.18 9.87
C TYR A 151 -5.09 27.24 9.31
N ILE A 152 -5.13 28.42 9.90
CA ILE A 152 -4.24 29.54 9.63
C ILE A 152 -3.50 29.85 10.93
N SER A 153 -2.16 29.89 10.88
CA SER A 153 -1.35 30.20 12.06
C SER A 153 -1.69 31.62 12.57
N GLY A 154 -1.89 31.74 13.88
CA GLY A 154 -2.29 32.99 14.52
C GLY A 154 -3.78 33.36 14.41
N ALA A 155 -4.57 32.68 13.58
CA ALA A 155 -6.00 32.90 13.51
C ALA A 155 -6.75 32.25 14.69
N LYS A 156 -7.72 32.99 15.27
CA LYS A 156 -8.54 32.52 16.39
C LYS A 156 -9.78 31.76 15.89
N GLN A 157 -9.54 30.63 15.22
CA GLN A 157 -10.61 29.77 14.72
C GLN A 157 -10.98 28.72 15.77
N PRO A 158 -12.26 28.57 16.15
CA PRO A 158 -12.68 27.62 17.19
C PRO A 158 -12.48 26.16 16.77
N ASN A 159 -12.67 25.88 15.48
CA ASN A 159 -12.53 24.55 14.87
C ASN A 159 -11.97 24.74 13.47
N SER A 160 -10.85 24.13 13.17
CA SER A 160 -10.16 24.24 11.88
C SER A 160 -9.40 22.96 11.58
N VAL A 161 -8.92 22.83 10.35
CA VAL A 161 -8.15 21.64 9.93
C VAL A 161 -6.74 22.06 9.52
N PHE A 162 -5.76 21.56 10.25
CA PHE A 162 -4.38 21.60 9.80
C PHE A 162 -4.24 20.56 8.69
N TYR A 163 -4.04 21.06 7.48
CA TYR A 163 -3.90 20.25 6.28
C TYR A 163 -2.50 20.45 5.70
N TYR A 164 -1.71 19.37 5.72
CA TYR A 164 -0.38 19.36 5.12
C TYR A 164 -0.41 18.59 3.80
N LYS A 165 0.17 19.17 2.77
CA LYS A 165 0.49 18.52 1.51
C LYS A 165 1.98 18.69 1.21
N GLY A 166 2.61 17.67 0.64
CA GLY A 166 4.00 17.71 0.21
C GLY A 166 4.28 18.88 -0.74
N LEU A 167 5.53 19.31 -0.81
CA LEU A 167 5.93 20.58 -1.46
C LEU A 167 5.82 20.58 -2.99
N ASP A 168 5.82 19.40 -3.63
CA ASP A 168 5.92 19.29 -5.10
C ASP A 168 4.59 19.22 -5.82
N THR A 169 3.49 19.60 -5.18
CA THR A 169 2.20 19.51 -5.82
C THR A 169 1.82 20.81 -6.51
N ARG A 170 1.59 20.75 -7.81
CA ARG A 170 0.98 21.85 -8.56
C ARG A 170 -0.52 21.98 -8.35
N GLY A 171 -1.12 20.98 -7.72
CA GLY A 171 -2.53 20.88 -7.42
C GLY A 171 -2.85 21.12 -5.95
N VAL A 172 -4.10 20.91 -5.56
CA VAL A 172 -4.61 21.09 -4.18
C VAL A 172 -4.39 19.86 -3.31
N TYR A 173 -4.09 18.70 -3.91
CA TYR A 173 -3.88 17.43 -3.20
C TYR A 173 -2.40 17.04 -3.13
N PRO A 174 -1.99 16.33 -2.07
CA PRO A 174 -0.63 15.80 -1.97
C PRO A 174 -0.38 14.71 -3.00
N ILE A 175 0.89 14.57 -3.39
CA ILE A 175 1.39 13.51 -4.24
C ILE A 175 2.37 12.67 -3.42
N PRO A 176 2.15 11.35 -3.28
CA PRO A 176 3.09 10.52 -2.55
C PRO A 176 4.43 10.42 -3.28
N SER A 177 5.52 10.33 -2.51
CA SER A 177 6.87 10.30 -3.08
C SER A 177 7.14 9.09 -3.98
N TYR A 178 6.41 8.00 -3.79
CA TYR A 178 6.52 6.75 -4.55
C TYR A 178 5.60 6.68 -5.77
N ILE A 179 5.01 7.79 -6.19
CA ILE A 179 4.00 7.84 -7.28
C ILE A 179 4.43 7.12 -8.55
N GLY A 180 5.72 7.20 -8.91
CA GLY A 180 6.27 6.51 -10.08
C GLY A 180 6.26 4.97 -9.96
N GLY A 181 6.10 4.44 -8.76
CA GLY A 181 6.05 3.00 -8.49
C GLY A 181 4.64 2.40 -8.44
N LEU A 182 3.58 3.18 -8.68
CA LEU A 182 2.20 2.68 -8.52
C LEU A 182 1.90 1.47 -9.41
N THR A 183 2.38 1.48 -10.65
CA THR A 183 2.20 0.35 -11.57
C THR A 183 2.87 -0.91 -11.03
N SER A 184 4.09 -0.79 -10.51
CA SER A 184 4.81 -1.94 -9.93
C SER A 184 4.14 -2.45 -8.66
N ILE A 185 3.61 -1.56 -7.80
CA ILE A 185 2.86 -1.94 -6.60
C ILE A 185 1.59 -2.71 -6.99
N GLN A 186 0.85 -2.23 -7.99
CA GLN A 186 -0.33 -2.93 -8.49
C GLN A 186 0.03 -4.28 -9.10
N THR A 187 1.08 -4.33 -9.93
CA THR A 187 1.57 -5.57 -10.55
C THR A 187 1.95 -6.59 -9.47
N SER A 188 2.61 -6.18 -8.38
CA SER A 188 2.91 -7.05 -7.23
C SER A 188 1.64 -7.68 -6.63
N SER A 189 0.58 -6.90 -6.47
CA SER A 189 -0.71 -7.40 -5.98
C SER A 189 -1.37 -8.39 -6.95
N GLU A 190 -1.29 -8.12 -8.25
CA GLU A 190 -1.87 -9.00 -9.26
C GLU A 190 -1.07 -10.30 -9.42
N ILE A 191 0.26 -10.26 -9.29
CA ILE A 191 1.10 -11.47 -9.22
C ILE A 191 0.68 -12.35 -8.04
N SER A 192 0.49 -11.77 -6.85
CA SER A 192 0.05 -12.49 -5.67
C SER A 192 -1.34 -13.12 -5.87
N ASN A 193 -2.28 -12.37 -6.47
CA ASN A 193 -3.61 -12.86 -6.81
C ASN A 193 -3.56 -14.00 -7.85
N TYR A 194 -2.71 -13.87 -8.86
CA TYR A 194 -2.51 -14.89 -9.88
C TYR A 194 -1.93 -16.17 -9.28
N ASN A 195 -0.89 -16.05 -8.45
CA ASN A 195 -0.29 -17.19 -7.76
C ASN A 195 -1.31 -17.92 -6.87
N LEU A 196 -2.10 -17.15 -6.09
CA LEU A 196 -3.19 -17.73 -5.29
C LEU A 196 -4.19 -18.50 -6.14
N LYS A 197 -4.65 -17.90 -7.25
CA LYS A 197 -5.58 -18.58 -8.17
C LYS A 197 -4.98 -19.84 -8.79
N ASN A 198 -3.70 -19.82 -9.13
CA ASN A 198 -3.00 -20.98 -9.65
C ASN A 198 -2.92 -22.11 -8.62
N VAL A 199 -2.56 -21.78 -7.37
CA VAL A 199 -2.53 -22.76 -6.27
C VAL A 199 -3.92 -23.34 -6.03
N LEU A 200 -4.97 -22.51 -5.98
CA LEU A 200 -6.34 -22.94 -5.77
C LEU A 200 -6.88 -23.79 -6.92
N ASN A 201 -6.40 -23.56 -8.15
CA ASN A 201 -6.82 -24.28 -9.35
C ASN A 201 -5.82 -25.37 -9.79
N ASN A 202 -4.85 -25.74 -8.92
CA ASN A 202 -3.81 -26.76 -9.19
C ASN A 202 -3.02 -26.53 -10.49
N PHE A 203 -2.73 -25.28 -10.84
CA PHE A 203 -1.90 -24.84 -11.98
C PHE A 203 -2.36 -25.26 -13.38
N THR A 204 -3.17 -26.32 -13.51
CA THR A 204 -3.66 -26.86 -14.78
C THR A 204 -5.04 -27.49 -14.59
N PRO A 205 -5.86 -27.57 -15.64
CA PRO A 205 -7.05 -28.43 -15.61
C PRO A 205 -6.61 -29.85 -15.22
N SER A 206 -7.16 -30.38 -14.14
CA SER A 206 -6.74 -31.69 -13.61
C SER A 206 -7.13 -32.84 -14.52
N ALA A 207 -8.17 -32.65 -15.33
CA ALA A 207 -8.66 -33.66 -16.27
C ALA A 207 -9.49 -33.02 -17.38
N ILE A 208 -9.47 -33.66 -18.55
CA ILE A 208 -10.44 -33.46 -19.59
C ILE A 208 -11.30 -34.72 -19.63
N ILE A 209 -12.61 -34.55 -19.49
CA ILE A 209 -13.55 -35.64 -19.63
C ILE A 209 -14.21 -35.48 -21.00
N ASN A 210 -13.90 -36.39 -21.92
CA ASN A 210 -14.51 -36.43 -23.24
C ASN A 210 -15.74 -37.36 -23.20
N PHE A 211 -16.89 -36.83 -23.54
CA PHE A 211 -18.10 -37.60 -23.77
C PHE A 211 -18.25 -37.78 -25.28
N ASN A 212 -18.09 -39.02 -25.79
CA ASN A 212 -18.03 -39.32 -27.23
C ASN A 212 -19.37 -39.78 -27.80
N ASN A 213 -20.49 -39.45 -27.18
CA ASN A 213 -21.84 -39.75 -27.58
C ASN A 213 -22.78 -38.54 -27.58
N GLY A 214 -22.18 -37.34 -27.80
CA GLY A 214 -22.87 -36.07 -27.64
C GLY A 214 -24.00 -35.78 -28.61
N GLN A 215 -24.03 -36.47 -29.80
CA GLN A 215 -25.14 -36.32 -30.75
C GLN A 215 -26.49 -36.80 -30.23
N ASN A 216 -26.53 -37.60 -29.17
CA ASN A 216 -27.74 -38.19 -28.61
C ASN A 216 -28.17 -37.57 -27.27
N LEU A 217 -27.47 -36.53 -26.78
CA LEU A 217 -27.80 -35.87 -25.52
C LEU A 217 -28.56 -34.56 -25.80
N GLY A 218 -29.73 -34.42 -25.19
CA GLY A 218 -30.45 -33.15 -25.18
C GLY A 218 -29.78 -32.12 -24.29
N GLU A 219 -30.08 -30.81 -24.48
CA GLU A 219 -29.52 -29.75 -23.67
C GLU A 219 -29.75 -29.97 -22.17
N ASP A 220 -30.93 -30.45 -21.76
CA ASP A 220 -31.25 -30.74 -20.36
C ASP A 220 -30.39 -31.90 -19.79
N GLU A 221 -30.00 -32.87 -20.60
CA GLU A 221 -29.16 -34.01 -20.19
C GLU A 221 -27.70 -33.59 -20.07
N ILE A 222 -27.24 -32.63 -20.88
CA ILE A 222 -25.91 -32.01 -20.80
C ILE A 222 -25.80 -31.22 -19.50
N ASP A 223 -26.79 -30.38 -19.20
CA ASP A 223 -26.84 -29.59 -17.96
C ASP A 223 -26.87 -30.48 -16.70
N GLU A 224 -27.60 -31.61 -16.76
CA GLU A 224 -27.65 -32.58 -15.66
C GLU A 224 -26.29 -33.28 -15.44
N LEU A 225 -25.60 -33.62 -16.53
CA LEU A 225 -24.25 -34.18 -16.47
C LEU A 225 -23.23 -33.20 -15.96
N GLU A 226 -23.28 -31.94 -16.41
CA GLU A 226 -22.44 -30.87 -15.90
C GLU A 226 -22.62 -30.66 -14.38
N ASN A 227 -23.85 -30.63 -13.91
CA ASN A 227 -24.16 -30.51 -12.49
C ASN A 227 -23.67 -31.72 -11.68
N LYS A 228 -23.85 -32.93 -12.16
CA LYS A 228 -23.37 -34.17 -11.51
C LYS A 228 -21.83 -34.21 -11.43
N VAL A 229 -21.13 -33.78 -12.48
CA VAL A 229 -19.68 -33.70 -12.49
C VAL A 229 -19.22 -32.59 -11.52
N TYR A 230 -19.90 -31.46 -11.56
CA TYR A 230 -19.60 -30.34 -10.65
C TYR A 230 -19.78 -30.78 -9.18
N GLU A 231 -20.90 -31.40 -8.80
CA GLU A 231 -21.14 -31.87 -7.43
C GLU A 231 -20.11 -32.91 -6.98
N LYS A 232 -19.70 -33.80 -7.87
CA LYS A 232 -18.79 -34.91 -7.54
C LYS A 232 -17.31 -34.43 -7.39
N PHE A 233 -16.94 -33.38 -8.09
CA PHE A 233 -15.56 -32.89 -8.15
C PHE A 233 -15.35 -31.49 -7.55
N SER A 234 -16.41 -30.76 -7.17
CA SER A 234 -16.33 -29.51 -6.46
C SER A 234 -16.27 -29.75 -4.95
N GLY A 235 -15.10 -30.06 -4.43
CA GLY A 235 -14.83 -30.12 -2.98
C GLY A 235 -13.51 -29.44 -2.68
N THR A 236 -13.32 -28.94 -1.46
CA THR A 236 -12.12 -28.23 -1.00
C THR A 236 -10.80 -29.00 -1.17
N SER A 237 -10.87 -30.33 -1.42
CA SER A 237 -9.71 -31.18 -1.72
C SER A 237 -9.56 -31.54 -3.21
N ASN A 238 -10.52 -31.17 -4.08
CA ASN A 238 -10.53 -31.54 -5.50
C ASN A 238 -10.74 -30.35 -6.44
N ALA A 239 -10.23 -29.19 -6.08
CA ALA A 239 -10.41 -27.93 -6.82
C ALA A 239 -9.58 -27.83 -8.13
N GLY A 240 -9.51 -28.90 -8.90
CA GLY A 240 -8.97 -28.87 -10.27
C GLY A 240 -10.04 -28.42 -11.26
N LYS A 241 -9.70 -27.55 -12.22
CA LYS A 241 -10.61 -27.26 -13.35
C LYS A 241 -10.74 -28.50 -14.21
N ILE A 242 -11.98 -29.02 -14.29
CA ILE A 242 -12.33 -30.08 -15.23
C ILE A 242 -12.88 -29.39 -16.47
N VAL A 243 -12.38 -29.76 -17.63
CA VAL A 243 -12.94 -29.37 -18.91
C VAL A 243 -13.80 -30.50 -19.41
N LEU A 244 -15.09 -30.23 -19.60
CA LEU A 244 -16.01 -31.20 -20.24
C LEU A 244 -16.01 -30.90 -21.73
N SER A 245 -15.88 -31.95 -22.52
CA SER A 245 -15.95 -31.90 -23.98
C SER A 245 -16.95 -32.94 -24.47
N PHE A 246 -17.93 -32.49 -25.22
CA PHE A 246 -18.94 -33.33 -25.83
C PHE A 246 -18.63 -33.46 -27.33
N ASN A 247 -18.29 -34.64 -27.77
CA ASN A 247 -17.86 -34.91 -29.14
C ASN A 247 -18.76 -35.93 -29.79
N ASP A 248 -18.84 -35.87 -31.11
CA ASP A 248 -19.68 -36.80 -31.90
C ASP A 248 -19.10 -38.21 -31.89
N ASP A 249 -17.80 -38.35 -31.90
CA ASP A 249 -17.08 -39.62 -31.86
C ASP A 249 -15.68 -39.46 -31.23
N THR A 250 -14.95 -40.57 -31.13
CA THR A 250 -13.61 -40.63 -30.54
C THR A 250 -12.57 -39.99 -31.42
N GLU A 251 -12.78 -39.88 -32.75
CA GLU A 251 -11.82 -39.28 -33.69
C GLU A 251 -11.81 -37.73 -33.61
N HIS A 252 -12.93 -37.14 -33.14
CA HIS A 252 -13.11 -35.71 -32.95
C HIS A 252 -12.93 -35.28 -31.49
N ALA A 253 -12.33 -36.15 -30.66
CA ALA A 253 -12.10 -35.83 -29.24
C ALA A 253 -11.25 -34.54 -29.08
N THR A 254 -11.71 -33.66 -28.20
CA THR A 254 -10.99 -32.41 -27.91
C THR A 254 -9.65 -32.71 -27.29
N THR A 255 -8.59 -32.24 -27.89
CA THR A 255 -7.22 -32.26 -27.35
C THR A 255 -6.78 -30.86 -26.94
N ILE A 256 -6.17 -30.73 -25.77
CA ILE A 256 -5.51 -29.49 -25.39
C ILE A 256 -4.02 -29.64 -25.73
N GLU A 257 -3.58 -28.99 -26.80
CA GLU A 257 -2.17 -28.76 -26.99
C GLU A 257 -1.68 -27.75 -25.95
N ARG A 258 -0.81 -28.20 -25.06
CA ARG A 258 -0.07 -27.27 -24.19
C ARG A 258 0.90 -26.52 -25.07
N LEU A 259 0.73 -25.23 -25.19
CA LEU A 259 1.82 -24.34 -25.61
C LEU A 259 2.88 -24.43 -24.51
N ALA A 260 3.83 -25.35 -24.69
CA ALA A 260 4.98 -25.46 -23.80
C ALA A 260 5.78 -24.16 -23.97
N ASP A 261 5.67 -23.27 -22.99
CA ASP A 261 6.53 -22.10 -22.92
C ASP A 261 7.75 -22.48 -22.07
N ASP A 262 8.77 -23.00 -22.72
CA ASP A 262 10.08 -23.27 -22.10
C ASP A 262 10.65 -21.95 -21.57
N GLY A 263 10.55 -21.73 -20.27
CA GLY A 263 11.09 -20.54 -19.61
C GLY A 263 10.07 -19.64 -18.91
N LEU A 264 8.81 -20.01 -18.85
CA LEU A 264 7.75 -19.25 -18.16
C LEU A 264 8.12 -19.02 -16.68
N GLU A 265 8.68 -20.01 -16.01
CA GLU A 265 9.13 -19.90 -14.61
C GLU A 265 10.22 -18.83 -14.46
N ASN A 266 11.22 -18.83 -15.32
CA ASN A 266 12.29 -17.82 -15.30
C ASN A 266 11.77 -16.42 -15.66
N LYS A 267 10.83 -16.30 -16.59
CA LYS A 267 10.19 -15.01 -16.92
C LYS A 267 9.41 -14.47 -15.73
N TYR A 268 8.69 -15.34 -15.00
CA TYR A 268 7.95 -14.97 -13.80
C TYR A 268 8.86 -14.51 -12.66
N LEU A 269 9.90 -15.26 -12.38
CA LEU A 269 10.90 -14.89 -11.36
C LEU A 269 11.58 -13.55 -11.69
N ASN A 270 11.94 -13.34 -12.95
CA ASN A 270 12.53 -12.08 -13.39
C ASN A 270 11.55 -10.92 -13.28
N LEU A 271 10.27 -11.14 -13.57
CA LEU A 271 9.23 -10.12 -13.42
C LEU A 271 9.05 -9.77 -11.92
N GLU A 272 8.91 -10.76 -11.05
CA GLU A 272 8.75 -10.57 -9.61
C GLU A 272 9.94 -9.80 -9.01
N ASN A 273 11.17 -10.18 -9.35
CA ASN A 273 12.38 -9.49 -8.92
C ASN A 273 12.46 -8.05 -9.44
N SER A 274 12.06 -7.80 -10.70
CA SER A 274 12.02 -6.46 -11.27
C SER A 274 10.98 -5.59 -10.56
N VAL A 275 9.78 -6.09 -10.35
CA VAL A 275 8.70 -5.40 -9.66
C VAL A 275 9.09 -5.05 -8.23
N MET A 276 9.68 -6.01 -7.50
CA MET A 276 10.17 -5.78 -6.14
C MET A 276 11.22 -4.66 -6.13
N ARG A 277 12.23 -4.72 -6.99
CA ARG A 277 13.27 -3.70 -7.10
C ARG A 277 12.70 -2.31 -7.39
N ASP A 278 11.75 -2.22 -8.30
CA ASP A 278 11.12 -0.95 -8.70
C ASP A 278 10.33 -0.33 -7.54
N ILE A 279 9.64 -1.15 -6.72
CA ILE A 279 8.94 -0.68 -5.54
C ILE A 279 9.93 -0.13 -4.51
N TYR A 280 11.00 -0.86 -4.19
CA TYR A 280 12.02 -0.40 -3.26
C TYR A 280 12.71 0.89 -3.74
N CYS A 281 12.99 1.00 -5.04
CA CYS A 281 13.52 2.24 -5.64
C CYS A 281 12.55 3.41 -5.50
N ALA A 282 11.26 3.19 -5.75
CA ALA A 282 10.25 4.24 -5.63
C ALA A 282 10.14 4.81 -4.21
N PHE A 283 10.27 3.95 -3.20
CA PHE A 283 10.31 4.35 -1.80
C PHE A 283 11.69 4.78 -1.30
N ARG A 284 12.74 4.64 -2.12
CA ARG A 284 14.16 4.86 -1.73
C ARG A 284 14.55 4.07 -0.49
N CYS A 285 13.98 2.89 -0.33
CA CYS A 285 14.21 1.97 0.79
C CYS A 285 15.14 0.84 0.35
N ASN A 286 16.12 0.49 1.19
CA ASN A 286 16.91 -0.70 0.92
C ASN A 286 16.15 -1.94 1.41
N PRO A 287 16.03 -3.02 0.60
CA PRO A 287 15.32 -4.24 0.99
C PRO A 287 15.78 -4.83 2.34
N ILE A 288 17.06 -4.69 2.68
CA ILE A 288 17.62 -5.18 3.95
C ILE A 288 16.91 -4.59 5.18
N LEU A 289 16.39 -3.36 5.09
CA LEU A 289 15.71 -2.68 6.20
C LEU A 289 14.33 -3.28 6.49
N THR A 290 13.78 -4.05 5.56
CA THR A 290 12.50 -4.75 5.69
C THR A 290 12.68 -6.25 5.90
N GLY A 291 13.92 -6.72 6.15
CA GLY A 291 14.22 -8.13 6.38
C GLY A 291 14.37 -8.96 5.11
N VAL A 292 14.39 -8.34 3.93
CA VAL A 292 14.61 -9.04 2.66
C VAL A 292 16.11 -9.13 2.39
N ASN A 293 16.64 -10.36 2.44
CA ASN A 293 18.05 -10.64 2.16
C ASN A 293 18.31 -10.87 0.68
N LYS A 294 19.55 -10.60 0.25
CA LYS A 294 20.02 -11.03 -1.06
C LYS A 294 20.20 -12.56 -1.04
N GLU A 295 19.82 -13.21 -2.12
CA GLU A 295 20.05 -14.64 -2.31
C GLU A 295 21.56 -14.98 -2.09
N ASN A 296 21.81 -16.01 -1.31
CA ASN A 296 23.15 -16.58 -1.02
C ASN A 296 24.15 -15.69 -0.26
N THR A 297 23.76 -14.53 0.26
CA THR A 297 24.60 -13.72 1.12
C THR A 297 23.98 -13.62 2.51
N GLY A 298 24.74 -13.95 3.55
CA GLY A 298 24.30 -13.79 4.92
C GLY A 298 24.00 -12.33 5.26
N PHE A 299 23.32 -12.13 6.38
CA PHE A 299 23.02 -10.80 6.91
C PHE A 299 24.30 -10.10 7.36
N SER A 300 24.64 -8.96 6.77
CA SER A 300 25.78 -8.15 7.19
C SER A 300 25.32 -6.98 8.07
N ALA A 301 25.76 -6.97 9.33
CA ALA A 301 25.48 -5.86 10.25
C ALA A 301 25.99 -4.51 9.73
N GLN A 302 27.14 -4.52 9.04
CA GLN A 302 27.68 -3.31 8.44
C GLN A 302 26.81 -2.78 7.29
N GLU A 303 26.39 -3.67 6.37
CA GLU A 303 25.50 -3.29 5.25
C GLU A 303 24.16 -2.74 5.76
N TYR A 304 23.62 -3.35 6.81
CA TYR A 304 22.41 -2.86 7.47
C TYR A 304 22.62 -1.45 8.05
N SER A 305 23.69 -1.25 8.82
CA SER A 305 24.01 0.05 9.45
C SER A 305 24.18 1.15 8.41
N GLU A 306 24.85 0.87 7.30
CA GLU A 306 25.03 1.83 6.21
C GLU A 306 23.70 2.15 5.50
N ALA A 307 22.90 1.13 5.21
CA ALA A 307 21.55 1.30 4.63
C ALA A 307 20.65 2.13 5.57
N GLN A 308 20.68 1.85 6.87
CA GLN A 308 19.94 2.58 7.89
C GLN A 308 20.34 4.06 7.94
N LYS A 309 21.65 4.36 7.98
CA LYS A 309 22.15 5.75 7.99
C LYS A 309 21.68 6.51 6.76
N LEU A 310 21.79 5.92 5.58
CA LEU A 310 21.35 6.52 4.34
C LEU A 310 19.83 6.78 4.34
N PHE A 311 19.05 5.79 4.75
CA PHE A 311 17.59 5.88 4.82
C PHE A 311 17.13 6.94 5.82
N ASN A 312 17.73 6.96 7.03
CA ASN A 312 17.47 7.98 8.03
C ASN A 312 17.75 9.37 7.47
N ARG A 313 18.87 9.58 6.81
CA ARG A 313 19.27 10.90 6.29
C ARG A 313 18.40 11.39 5.16
N THR A 314 18.01 10.47 4.23
CA THR A 314 17.38 10.87 2.97
C THR A 314 15.85 10.75 2.97
N VAL A 315 15.27 9.95 3.85
CA VAL A 315 13.82 9.71 3.92
C VAL A 315 13.25 10.11 5.27
N ILE A 316 13.78 9.53 6.35
CA ILE A 316 13.15 9.65 7.67
C ILE A 316 13.27 11.04 8.28
N GLN A 317 14.48 11.58 8.38
CA GLN A 317 14.71 12.92 8.94
C GLN A 317 13.91 14.02 8.22
N PRO A 318 13.82 14.04 6.86
CA PRO A 318 12.92 14.96 6.17
C PRO A 318 11.45 14.81 6.58
N MET A 319 10.95 13.57 6.76
CA MET A 319 9.58 13.33 7.21
C MET A 319 9.36 13.77 8.66
N GLN A 320 10.27 13.43 9.56
CA GLN A 320 10.25 13.91 10.96
C GLN A 320 10.21 15.43 11.03
N LYS A 321 11.07 16.10 10.26
CA LYS A 321 11.12 17.58 10.20
C LYS A 321 9.79 18.17 9.74
N VAL A 322 9.10 17.55 8.81
CA VAL A 322 7.76 18.01 8.37
C VAL A 322 6.75 17.96 9.51
N LEU A 323 6.70 16.86 10.27
CA LEU A 323 5.78 16.75 11.40
C LEU A 323 6.19 17.70 12.53
N ILE A 324 7.44 17.72 12.93
CA ILE A 324 7.94 18.65 13.96
C ILE A 324 7.55 20.09 13.61
N ASN A 325 7.88 20.57 12.42
CA ASN A 325 7.51 21.92 11.97
C ASN A 325 5.99 22.16 11.94
N SER A 326 5.20 21.10 11.69
CA SER A 326 3.74 21.19 11.69
C SER A 326 3.18 21.36 13.10
N PHE A 327 3.72 20.62 14.06
CA PHE A 327 3.34 20.76 15.46
C PHE A 327 3.87 22.06 16.07
N GLU A 328 5.04 22.54 15.68
CA GLU A 328 5.55 23.84 16.08
C GLU A 328 4.65 25.01 15.65
N LYS A 329 3.98 24.91 14.51
CA LYS A 329 2.96 25.90 14.10
C LYS A 329 1.73 25.89 14.99
N LEU A 330 1.43 24.78 15.68
CA LEU A 330 0.28 24.64 16.57
C LEU A 330 0.63 25.02 18.01
N PHE A 331 1.82 24.68 18.50
CA PHE A 331 2.21 24.75 19.91
C PHE A 331 3.43 25.64 20.19
N GLY A 332 4.18 26.03 19.17
CA GLY A 332 5.43 26.75 19.31
C GLY A 332 6.66 25.86 19.19
N ASN A 333 7.83 26.50 19.10
CA ASN A 333 9.09 25.81 18.88
C ASN A 333 9.46 24.90 20.06
N GLY A 334 10.09 23.75 19.76
CA GLY A 334 10.55 22.80 20.76
C GLY A 334 9.43 21.98 21.41
N CYS A 335 8.22 21.99 20.84
CA CYS A 335 7.09 21.22 21.36
C CYS A 335 7.22 19.71 21.13
N LEU A 336 8.07 19.30 20.21
CA LEU A 336 8.24 17.90 19.82
C LEU A 336 9.70 17.64 19.45
N GLU A 337 10.29 16.63 20.05
CA GLU A 337 11.61 16.11 19.71
C GLU A 337 11.51 14.60 19.46
N ILE A 338 12.22 14.09 18.47
CA ILE A 338 12.23 12.66 18.12
C ILE A 338 13.68 12.19 18.10
N THR A 339 13.99 11.24 18.97
CA THR A 339 15.28 10.57 18.98
C THR A 339 15.36 9.60 17.79
N PRO A 340 16.35 9.69 16.91
CA PRO A 340 16.43 8.83 15.74
C PRO A 340 16.47 7.37 16.11
N PHE A 341 15.74 6.54 15.38
CA PHE A 341 15.77 5.08 15.50
C PHE A 341 17.18 4.57 15.18
N ASN A 342 17.79 3.87 16.12
CA ASN A 342 19.16 3.36 15.99
C ASN A 342 19.27 1.93 16.51
N ILE A 343 19.62 0.99 15.62
CA ILE A 343 19.98 -0.36 16.03
C ILE A 343 21.48 -0.43 16.20
N ASN A 344 21.93 -0.52 17.46
CA ASN A 344 23.32 -0.78 17.78
C ASN A 344 23.57 -2.28 17.67
N PHE A 345 24.25 -2.70 16.64
CA PHE A 345 24.85 -4.04 16.63
C PHE A 345 26.14 -3.94 17.45
N ASP A 346 26.18 -4.55 18.62
CA ASP A 346 27.44 -4.81 19.34
C ASP A 346 28.27 -5.77 18.49
N ILE A 347 29.01 -5.21 17.52
CA ILE A 347 30.03 -5.96 16.81
C ILE A 347 31.17 -6.09 17.81
N ALA A 348 31.22 -7.19 18.57
CA ALA A 348 32.40 -7.55 19.32
C ALA A 348 33.57 -7.50 18.34
N ALA A 349 34.53 -6.60 18.57
CA ALA A 349 35.74 -6.52 17.78
C ALA A 349 36.36 -7.95 17.78
N PRO A 350 36.78 -8.49 16.61
CA PRO A 350 37.43 -9.78 16.59
C PRO A 350 38.62 -9.69 17.55
N THR A 351 38.58 -10.48 18.63
CA THR A 351 39.70 -10.67 19.53
C THR A 351 40.86 -11.17 18.66
N ALA A 352 41.89 -10.33 18.51
CA ALA A 352 43.12 -10.74 17.88
C ALA A 352 43.68 -11.95 18.69
N GLU A 353 43.49 -13.16 18.18
CA GLU A 353 44.19 -14.33 18.69
C GLU A 353 45.68 -14.06 18.52
N ASN A 354 46.37 -13.86 19.65
CA ASN A 354 47.80 -13.90 19.73
C ASN A 354 48.27 -15.27 19.26
N ASN A 355 48.69 -15.37 18.01
CA ASN A 355 49.50 -16.46 17.55
C ASN A 355 50.91 -16.32 18.14
N ASP A 356 51.09 -16.77 19.38
CA ASP A 356 52.41 -17.08 19.93
C ASP A 356 52.98 -18.26 19.13
N ILE A 357 53.72 -17.93 18.10
CA ILE A 357 54.59 -18.92 17.42
C ILE A 357 55.71 -19.27 18.42
N LYS A 358 55.57 -20.38 19.12
CA LYS A 358 56.68 -21.00 19.84
C LYS A 358 57.67 -21.56 18.80
N THR A 359 58.76 -20.86 18.61
CA THR A 359 59.99 -21.39 17.98
C THR A 359 60.50 -22.51 18.87
N ILE A 360 60.48 -23.71 18.33
CA ILE A 360 61.20 -24.88 18.94
C ILE A 360 62.57 -24.88 18.34
N GLU A 361 63.59 -24.76 19.23
CA GLU A 361 65.00 -25.12 18.96
C GLU A 361 65.14 -26.63 18.81
#